data_13f611c1c08a2bab80f3de330202e643
#
_entry.id   13f611c1c08a2bab80f3de330202e643
#
_cell.length_a   1.000
_cell.length_b   1.000
_cell.length_c   1.000
_cell.angle_alpha   90.00
_cell.angle_beta   90.00
_cell.angle_gamma   90.00
#
_symmetry.space_group_name_H-M   'P 1'
#
loop_
_entity.id
_entity.type
_entity.pdbx_description
1 polymer ?
#
loop_
_entity_poly.entity_id
_entity_poly.type
_entity_poly.pdbx_seq_one_letter_code
_entity_poly.pdbx_strand_id
1 'polypeptide(L)'
;MEKNKYDYIIVGSGLYGAIFAHEARKRGKKVKIIEKRANVGGNVYTEKVEGIIVHKYGAHIFHTNNKRVWRYITKFAEFNRFTNSPVANYKGELYSLPFNMYTFNKMWGVITPEEAKNKIASQRKEVIGEPQNLEEQAISLVGRDIYEKLIKFYVYKNVHLP
;
A
#
# COMPACT_ATOMS: atom_id res chain seq x y z
N MET A 1 4.76 -1.44 -46.75
CA MET A 1 4.28 -1.15 -45.39
C MET A 1 5.40 -1.47 -44.41
N GLU A 2 6.13 -0.48 -43.90
CA GLU A 2 7.10 -0.71 -42.82
C GLU A 2 6.35 -1.21 -41.58
N LYS A 3 6.61 -2.46 -41.22
CA LYS A 3 6.12 -3.00 -39.94
C LYS A 3 6.76 -2.17 -38.82
N ASN A 4 5.96 -1.37 -38.11
CA ASN A 4 6.41 -0.66 -36.91
C ASN A 4 6.97 -1.70 -35.91
N LYS A 5 8.28 -1.93 -35.98
CA LYS A 5 8.96 -2.89 -35.12
C LYS A 5 9.33 -2.19 -33.82
N TYR A 6 8.78 -2.65 -32.72
CA TYR A 6 9.16 -2.24 -31.37
C TYR A 6 10.23 -3.17 -30.84
N ASP A 7 11.22 -2.62 -30.11
CA ASP A 7 12.21 -3.42 -29.38
C ASP A 7 11.59 -4.06 -28.14
N TYR A 8 10.63 -3.34 -27.49
CA TYR A 8 9.96 -3.81 -26.30
C TYR A 8 8.46 -3.50 -26.33
N ILE A 9 7.67 -4.46 -25.87
CA ILE A 9 6.25 -4.26 -25.51
C ILE A 9 6.17 -4.40 -23.99
N ILE A 10 5.66 -3.36 -23.33
CA ILE A 10 5.52 -3.29 -21.88
C ILE A 10 4.04 -3.35 -21.53
N VAL A 11 3.66 -4.28 -20.68
CA VAL A 11 2.29 -4.42 -20.19
C VAL A 11 2.18 -3.74 -18.84
N GLY A 12 1.36 -2.70 -18.79
CA GLY A 12 1.15 -1.85 -17.61
C GLY A 12 2.02 -0.58 -17.61
N SER A 13 1.38 0.54 -17.31
CA SER A 13 2.00 1.87 -17.23
C SER A 13 2.23 2.35 -15.79
N GLY A 14 2.32 1.41 -14.83
CA GLY A 14 2.75 1.72 -13.47
C GLY A 14 4.20 2.18 -13.40
N LEU A 15 4.70 2.56 -12.22
CA LEU A 15 6.06 3.10 -12.06
C LEU A 15 7.13 2.20 -12.67
N TYR A 16 7.02 0.88 -12.52
CA TYR A 16 8.00 -0.05 -13.07
C TYR A 16 8.05 0.02 -14.61
N GLY A 17 6.89 -0.12 -15.27
CA GLY A 17 6.80 -0.06 -16.73
C GLY A 17 7.22 1.29 -17.30
N ALA A 18 6.83 2.38 -16.63
CA ALA A 18 7.18 3.73 -17.03
C ALA A 18 8.70 3.99 -16.93
N ILE A 19 9.34 3.57 -15.84
CA ILE A 19 10.79 3.72 -15.63
C ILE A 19 11.56 2.86 -16.66
N PHE A 20 11.13 1.61 -16.85
CA PHE A 20 11.76 0.76 -17.87
C PHE A 20 11.67 1.38 -19.27
N ALA A 21 10.48 1.87 -19.64
CA ALA A 21 10.27 2.54 -20.93
C ALA A 21 11.17 3.77 -21.10
N HIS A 22 11.25 4.60 -20.05
CA HIS A 22 12.10 5.79 -20.05
C HIS A 22 13.57 5.45 -20.25
N GLU A 23 14.11 4.49 -19.50
CA GLU A 23 15.51 4.07 -19.62
C GLU A 23 15.81 3.35 -20.95
N ALA A 24 14.87 2.58 -21.49
CA ALA A 24 14.98 1.98 -22.81
C ALA A 24 15.02 3.05 -23.93
N ARG A 25 14.12 4.05 -23.81
CA ARG A 25 14.10 5.19 -24.77
C ARG A 25 15.40 5.98 -24.76
N LYS A 26 16.01 6.22 -23.61
CA LYS A 26 17.33 6.87 -23.51
C LYS A 26 18.43 6.09 -24.24
N ARG A 27 18.27 4.78 -24.40
CA ARG A 27 19.17 3.90 -25.14
C ARG A 27 18.77 3.71 -26.61
N GLY A 28 17.93 4.60 -27.14
CA GLY A 28 17.47 4.56 -28.52
C GLY A 28 16.48 3.46 -28.88
N LYS A 29 15.93 2.75 -27.87
CA LYS A 29 14.99 1.65 -28.09
C LYS A 29 13.58 2.15 -28.40
N LYS A 30 12.89 1.46 -29.31
CA LYS A 30 11.47 1.70 -29.60
C LYS A 30 10.62 0.90 -28.64
N VAL A 31 9.75 1.56 -27.88
CA VAL A 31 8.90 0.93 -26.85
C VAL A 31 7.44 1.19 -27.11
N LYS A 32 6.60 0.19 -26.90
CA LYS A 32 5.15 0.31 -26.84
C LYS A 32 4.67 -0.10 -25.47
N ILE A 33 3.86 0.76 -24.82
CA ILE A 33 3.22 0.45 -23.54
C ILE A 33 1.75 0.14 -23.81
N ILE A 34 1.25 -0.92 -23.21
CA ILE A 34 -0.16 -1.32 -23.23
C ILE A 34 -0.68 -1.21 -21.81
N GLU A 35 -1.74 -0.42 -21.60
CA GLU A 35 -2.36 -0.20 -20.30
C GLU A 35 -3.82 -0.65 -20.33
N LYS A 36 -4.26 -1.37 -19.32
CA LYS A 36 -5.66 -1.83 -19.17
C LYS A 36 -6.59 -0.71 -18.71
N ARG A 37 -6.08 0.16 -17.81
CA ARG A 37 -6.86 1.26 -17.22
C ARG A 37 -6.94 2.44 -18.18
N ALA A 38 -7.95 3.29 -18.03
CA ALA A 38 -8.08 4.52 -18.79
C ALA A 38 -7.04 5.59 -18.43
N ASN A 39 -6.28 5.38 -17.36
CA ASN A 39 -5.24 6.29 -16.86
C ASN A 39 -3.87 5.59 -16.82
N VAL A 40 -2.82 6.37 -16.99
CA VAL A 40 -1.42 5.95 -16.76
C VAL A 40 -1.02 6.16 -15.30
N GLY A 41 0.10 5.56 -14.88
CA GLY A 41 0.66 5.73 -13.53
C GLY A 41 0.37 4.54 -12.59
N GLY A 42 -0.52 3.62 -12.99
CA GLY A 42 -0.84 2.45 -12.15
C GLY A 42 -1.41 2.86 -10.79
N ASN A 43 -0.96 2.24 -9.72
CA ASN A 43 -1.51 2.48 -8.39
C ASN A 43 -1.14 3.84 -7.79
N VAL A 44 -0.12 4.54 -8.30
CA VAL A 44 0.24 5.89 -7.83
C VAL A 44 -0.56 7.00 -8.50
N TYR A 45 -1.50 6.65 -9.36
CA TYR A 45 -2.34 7.62 -10.05
C TYR A 45 -3.19 8.43 -9.06
N THR A 46 -3.16 9.74 -9.24
CA THR A 46 -4.01 10.69 -8.52
C THR A 46 -4.83 11.49 -9.50
N GLU A 47 -6.02 11.88 -9.08
CA GLU A 47 -6.88 12.80 -9.84
C GLU A 47 -7.39 13.92 -8.94
N LYS A 48 -7.71 15.04 -9.54
CA LYS A 48 -8.29 16.18 -8.82
C LYS A 48 -9.81 16.10 -8.91
N VAL A 49 -10.47 15.94 -7.75
CA VAL A 49 -11.92 15.91 -7.63
C VAL A 49 -12.34 17.05 -6.73
N GLU A 50 -13.17 17.96 -7.24
CA GLU A 50 -13.66 19.15 -6.51
C GLU A 50 -12.54 19.95 -5.81
N GLY A 51 -11.39 20.06 -6.47
CA GLY A 51 -10.23 20.78 -5.93
C GLY A 51 -9.32 19.98 -5.03
N ILE A 52 -9.69 18.75 -4.62
CA ILE A 52 -8.93 17.87 -3.75
C ILE A 52 -8.16 16.86 -4.58
N ILE A 53 -6.90 16.61 -4.22
CA ILE A 53 -6.08 15.54 -4.84
C ILE A 53 -6.44 14.22 -4.18
N VAL A 54 -7.02 13.32 -4.98
CA VAL A 54 -7.47 12.00 -4.54
C VAL A 54 -6.54 10.92 -5.06
N HIS A 55 -6.03 10.08 -4.18
CA HIS A 55 -5.32 8.85 -4.53
C HIS A 55 -6.35 7.78 -4.90
N LYS A 56 -6.56 7.56 -6.20
CA LYS A 56 -7.65 6.71 -6.70
C LYS A 56 -7.56 5.24 -6.26
N TYR A 57 -6.35 4.73 -6.10
CA TYR A 57 -6.08 3.33 -5.77
C TYR A 57 -5.46 3.15 -4.38
N GLY A 58 -5.71 4.07 -3.47
CA GLY A 58 -5.16 4.09 -2.12
C GLY A 58 -3.93 4.98 -2.01
N ALA A 59 -3.57 5.33 -0.78
CA ALA A 59 -2.44 6.19 -0.49
C ALA A 59 -1.12 5.47 -0.82
N HIS A 60 -0.35 6.04 -1.74
CA HIS A 60 0.96 5.54 -2.15
C HIS A 60 1.99 6.63 -1.89
N ILE A 61 2.59 6.58 -0.71
CA ILE A 61 3.57 7.56 -0.26
C ILE A 61 4.96 7.04 -0.60
N PHE A 62 5.72 7.83 -1.35
CA PHE A 62 7.07 7.47 -1.68
C PHE A 62 8.01 7.67 -0.49
N HIS A 63 8.75 6.65 -0.14
CA HIS A 63 9.84 6.73 0.84
C HIS A 63 11.00 5.83 0.40
N THR A 64 12.24 6.24 0.70
CA THR A 64 13.42 5.43 0.44
C THR A 64 14.61 5.91 1.26
N ASN A 65 15.43 4.98 1.72
CA ASN A 65 16.74 5.25 2.31
C ASN A 65 17.87 5.17 1.27
N ASN A 66 17.54 4.75 0.04
CA ASN A 66 18.52 4.60 -1.03
C ASN A 66 18.73 5.95 -1.73
N LYS A 67 19.91 6.57 -1.50
CA LYS A 67 20.28 7.86 -2.10
C LYS A 67 20.27 7.84 -3.64
N ARG A 68 20.57 6.70 -4.29
CA ARG A 68 20.54 6.58 -5.75
C ARG A 68 19.10 6.65 -6.27
N VAL A 69 18.18 5.95 -5.61
CA VAL A 69 16.74 5.99 -5.93
C VAL A 69 16.20 7.40 -5.72
N TRP A 70 16.52 8.04 -4.58
CA TRP A 70 16.11 9.41 -4.30
C TRP A 70 16.56 10.39 -5.39
N ARG A 71 17.84 10.38 -5.74
CA ARG A 71 18.42 11.23 -6.81
C ARG A 71 17.79 10.95 -8.18
N TYR A 72 17.32 9.74 -8.42
CA TYR A 72 16.67 9.40 -9.67
C TYR A 72 15.26 9.97 -9.73
N ILE A 73 14.45 9.74 -8.71
CA ILE A 73 13.04 10.13 -8.72
C ILE A 73 12.84 11.65 -8.64
N THR A 74 13.69 12.36 -7.93
CA THR A 74 13.65 13.83 -7.82
C THR A 74 13.98 14.57 -9.12
N LYS A 75 14.40 13.84 -10.18
CA LYS A 75 14.51 14.41 -11.54
C LYS A 75 13.16 14.58 -12.22
N PHE A 76 12.13 13.92 -11.74
CA PHE A 76 10.81 13.87 -12.36
C PHE A 76 9.74 14.59 -11.55
N ALA A 77 9.91 14.72 -10.26
CA ALA A 77 8.93 15.32 -9.37
C ALA A 77 9.59 15.99 -8.16
N GLU A 78 8.93 17.03 -7.66
CA GLU A 78 9.21 17.58 -6.34
C GLU A 78 8.42 16.82 -5.28
N PHE A 79 9.05 16.63 -4.12
CA PHE A 79 8.45 15.93 -3.01
C PHE A 79 8.31 16.88 -1.82
N ASN A 80 7.12 16.96 -1.27
CA ASN A 80 6.89 17.64 0.00
C ASN A 80 7.29 16.72 1.16
N ARG A 81 7.40 17.28 2.37
CA ARG A 81 7.67 16.51 3.59
C ARG A 81 6.36 16.05 4.23
N PHE A 82 5.55 15.34 3.46
CA PHE A 82 4.28 14.85 3.96
C PHE A 82 4.48 13.83 5.07
N THR A 83 3.88 14.10 6.22
CA THR A 83 3.84 13.14 7.33
C THR A 83 2.59 12.30 7.20
N ASN A 84 2.76 11.02 6.91
CA ASN A 84 1.66 10.09 6.82
C ASN A 84 1.20 9.67 8.22
N SER A 85 -0.01 10.02 8.57
CA SER A 85 -0.63 9.65 9.85
C SER A 85 -2.02 9.03 9.60
N PRO A 86 -2.05 7.79 9.06
CA PRO A 86 -3.31 7.15 8.72
C PRO A 86 -4.14 6.81 9.96
N VAL A 87 -5.45 6.85 9.79
CA VAL A 87 -6.42 6.52 10.82
C VAL A 87 -7.39 5.48 10.25
N ALA A 88 -7.61 4.40 10.98
CA ALA A 88 -8.67 3.45 10.67
C ALA A 88 -9.97 3.87 11.33
N ASN A 89 -11.06 3.81 10.58
CA ASN A 89 -12.41 3.99 11.12
C ASN A 89 -13.11 2.62 11.13
N TYR A 90 -13.40 2.13 12.32
CA TYR A 90 -14.17 0.91 12.52
C TYR A 90 -15.48 1.25 13.24
N LYS A 91 -16.60 1.23 12.51
CA LYS A 91 -17.94 1.51 13.04
C LYS A 91 -18.04 2.83 13.81
N GLY A 92 -17.36 3.88 13.34
CA GLY A 92 -17.30 5.20 13.97
C GLY A 92 -16.17 5.38 14.99
N GLU A 93 -15.51 4.33 15.41
CA GLU A 93 -14.33 4.39 16.26
C GLU A 93 -13.05 4.61 15.43
N LEU A 94 -12.27 5.63 15.78
CA LEU A 94 -11.03 5.96 15.09
C LEU A 94 -9.82 5.36 15.80
N TYR A 95 -8.96 4.66 15.06
CA TYR A 95 -7.74 4.04 15.57
C TYR A 95 -6.52 4.53 14.79
N SER A 96 -5.43 4.87 15.50
CA SER A 96 -4.17 5.25 14.85
C SER A 96 -3.52 4.07 14.14
N LEU A 97 -2.94 4.34 12.95
CA LEU A 97 -2.17 3.37 12.19
C LEU A 97 -0.77 3.93 11.87
N PRO A 98 0.26 3.06 11.77
CA PRO A 98 0.24 1.66 12.22
C PRO A 98 -0.20 1.57 13.68
N PHE A 99 -0.80 0.44 14.06
CA PHE A 99 -1.29 0.28 15.43
C PHE A 99 -0.12 0.40 16.44
N ASN A 100 -0.39 1.10 17.52
CA ASN A 100 0.58 1.49 18.55
C ASN A 100 -0.11 1.54 19.92
N MET A 101 0.56 2.02 20.96
CA MET A 101 -0.02 2.08 22.31
C MET A 101 -1.32 2.89 22.39
N TYR A 102 -1.50 3.95 21.57
CA TYR A 102 -2.79 4.64 21.46
C TYR A 102 -3.90 3.74 20.97
N THR A 103 -3.60 2.93 19.94
CA THR A 103 -4.53 1.94 19.41
C THR A 103 -4.90 0.92 20.46
N PHE A 104 -3.93 0.38 21.17
CA PHE A 104 -4.13 -0.66 22.19
C PHE A 104 -4.84 -0.14 23.44
N ASN A 105 -4.49 1.06 23.90
CA ASN A 105 -5.19 1.70 24.99
C ASN A 105 -6.68 1.93 24.64
N LYS A 106 -6.95 2.49 23.46
CA LYS A 106 -8.32 2.72 23.00
C LYS A 106 -9.12 1.41 22.84
N MET A 107 -8.48 0.36 22.35
CA MET A 107 -9.13 -0.93 22.07
C MET A 107 -9.38 -1.77 23.32
N TRP A 108 -8.45 -1.73 24.28
CA TRP A 108 -8.42 -2.64 25.43
C TRP A 108 -8.27 -1.95 26.80
N GLY A 109 -8.04 -0.65 26.84
CA GLY A 109 -7.78 0.08 28.08
C GLY A 109 -6.40 -0.16 28.70
N VAL A 110 -5.51 -0.86 27.98
CA VAL A 110 -4.16 -1.18 28.46
C VAL A 110 -3.28 0.06 28.48
N ILE A 111 -2.40 0.16 29.49
CA ILE A 111 -1.55 1.33 29.71
C ILE A 111 -0.09 1.01 29.36
N THR A 112 0.35 -0.21 29.60
CA THR A 112 1.73 -0.62 29.40
C THR A 112 1.91 -1.50 28.16
N PRO A 113 3.09 -1.48 27.54
CA PRO A 113 3.42 -2.40 26.45
C PRO A 113 3.31 -3.88 26.83
N GLU A 114 3.57 -4.21 28.09
CA GLU A 114 3.47 -5.58 28.60
C GLU A 114 2.03 -6.08 28.62
N GLU A 115 1.11 -5.25 29.11
CA GLU A 115 -0.34 -5.56 29.06
C GLU A 115 -0.82 -5.78 27.64
N ALA A 116 -0.38 -4.92 26.70
CA ALA A 116 -0.73 -5.07 25.29
C ALA A 116 -0.19 -6.37 24.69
N LYS A 117 1.07 -6.72 24.96
CA LYS A 117 1.68 -7.99 24.54
C LYS A 117 0.92 -9.20 25.10
N ASN A 118 0.57 -9.17 26.37
CA ASN A 118 -0.19 -10.25 27.01
C ASN A 118 -1.59 -10.41 26.39
N LYS A 119 -2.24 -9.31 26.07
CA LYS A 119 -3.54 -9.32 25.38
C LYS A 119 -3.43 -9.94 23.98
N ILE A 120 -2.44 -9.51 23.18
CA ILE A 120 -2.16 -10.08 21.87
C ILE A 120 -1.82 -11.57 22.00
N ALA A 121 -0.93 -11.94 22.94
CA ALA A 121 -0.51 -13.31 23.13
C ALA A 121 -1.67 -14.25 23.52
N SER A 122 -2.63 -13.77 24.32
CA SER A 122 -3.81 -14.53 24.68
C SER A 122 -4.70 -14.83 23.47
N GLN A 123 -4.91 -13.84 22.60
CA GLN A 123 -5.76 -13.99 21.41
C GLN A 123 -5.09 -14.81 20.29
N ARG A 124 -3.78 -14.76 20.19
CA ARG A 124 -3.02 -15.57 19.24
C ARG A 124 -3.20 -17.07 19.45
N LYS A 125 -3.48 -17.50 20.70
CA LYS A 125 -3.73 -18.91 21.08
C LYS A 125 -5.03 -19.48 20.49
N GLU A 126 -5.89 -18.64 19.90
CA GLU A 126 -7.10 -19.10 19.20
C GLU A 126 -6.77 -19.89 17.95
N VAL A 127 -5.62 -19.66 17.35
CA VAL A 127 -5.14 -20.45 16.21
C VAL A 127 -4.32 -21.61 16.73
N ILE A 128 -4.81 -22.83 16.51
CA ILE A 128 -4.16 -24.07 16.94
C ILE A 128 -3.42 -24.68 15.75
N GLY A 129 -2.12 -24.95 15.91
CA GLY A 129 -1.27 -25.50 14.86
C GLY A 129 -0.84 -24.47 13.82
N GLU A 130 -0.59 -24.90 12.58
CA GLU A 130 -0.20 -24.03 11.48
C GLU A 130 -1.44 -23.35 10.86
N PRO A 131 -1.40 -22.02 10.62
CA PRO A 131 -2.49 -21.31 9.97
C PRO A 131 -2.80 -21.87 8.58
N GLN A 132 -4.07 -22.14 8.30
CA GLN A 132 -4.52 -22.74 7.04
C GLN A 132 -4.99 -21.70 6.01
N ASN A 133 -5.18 -20.46 6.42
CA ASN A 133 -5.66 -19.35 5.58
C ASN A 133 -5.15 -18.00 6.09
N LEU A 134 -5.43 -16.94 5.30
CA LEU A 134 -4.96 -15.58 5.60
C LEU A 134 -5.54 -15.04 6.91
N GLU A 135 -6.77 -15.37 7.26
CA GLU A 135 -7.41 -14.97 8.53
C GLU A 135 -6.66 -15.56 9.73
N GLU A 136 -6.48 -16.87 9.73
CA GLU A 136 -5.74 -17.56 10.79
C GLU A 136 -4.29 -17.07 10.88
N GLN A 137 -3.64 -16.85 9.72
CA GLN A 137 -2.30 -16.28 9.69
C GLN A 137 -2.27 -14.89 10.35
N ALA A 138 -3.21 -14.02 10.04
CA ALA A 138 -3.28 -12.68 10.63
C ALA A 138 -3.55 -12.75 12.15
N ILE A 139 -4.52 -13.57 12.58
CA ILE A 139 -4.85 -13.74 14.00
C ILE A 139 -3.66 -14.32 14.77
N SER A 140 -2.93 -15.28 14.20
CA SER A 140 -1.72 -15.85 14.82
C SER A 140 -0.59 -14.83 15.00
N LEU A 141 -0.60 -13.73 14.25
CA LEU A 141 0.41 -12.67 14.34
C LEU A 141 0.00 -11.53 15.25
N VAL A 142 -1.24 -11.05 15.14
CA VAL A 142 -1.66 -9.80 15.80
C VAL A 142 -2.84 -9.96 16.78
N GLY A 143 -3.46 -11.12 16.81
CA GLY A 143 -4.66 -11.39 17.61
C GLY A 143 -5.96 -11.00 16.91
N ARG A 144 -7.07 -11.55 17.39
CA ARG A 144 -8.40 -11.42 16.76
C ARG A 144 -8.90 -9.99 16.70
N ASP A 145 -8.82 -9.22 17.78
CA ASP A 145 -9.39 -7.87 17.83
C ASP A 145 -8.73 -6.93 16.81
N ILE A 146 -7.41 -7.01 16.68
CA ILE A 146 -6.65 -6.22 15.67
C ILE A 146 -7.04 -6.68 14.27
N TYR A 147 -7.13 -7.99 14.04
CA TYR A 147 -7.57 -8.52 12.76
C TYR A 147 -8.97 -8.02 12.39
N GLU A 148 -9.96 -8.24 13.24
CA GLU A 148 -11.36 -7.89 12.98
C GLU A 148 -11.57 -6.39 12.78
N LYS A 149 -10.95 -5.55 13.60
CA LYS A 149 -11.18 -4.10 13.59
C LYS A 149 -10.33 -3.36 12.55
N LEU A 150 -9.09 -3.81 12.28
CA LEU A 150 -8.13 -3.00 11.53
C LEU A 150 -7.64 -3.66 10.24
N ILE A 151 -7.73 -5.00 10.10
CA ILE A 151 -7.15 -5.72 8.93
C ILE A 151 -8.24 -6.29 8.03
N LYS A 152 -9.24 -6.94 8.58
CA LYS A 152 -10.27 -7.68 7.82
C LYS A 152 -10.90 -6.89 6.68
N PHE A 153 -11.36 -5.67 6.95
CA PHE A 153 -12.00 -4.82 5.94
C PHE A 153 -11.02 -4.24 4.92
N TYR A 154 -9.76 -4.03 5.32
CA TYR A 154 -8.72 -3.59 4.40
C TYR A 154 -8.40 -4.68 3.36
N VAL A 155 -8.32 -5.92 3.78
CA VAL A 155 -8.09 -7.08 2.90
C VAL A 155 -9.28 -7.30 1.97
N TYR A 156 -10.52 -7.30 2.48
CA TYR A 156 -11.72 -7.49 1.66
C TYR A 156 -11.89 -6.43 0.58
N LYS A 157 -11.62 -5.15 0.88
CA LYS A 157 -11.71 -4.07 -0.11
C LYS A 157 -10.68 -4.18 -1.23
N ASN A 158 -9.51 -4.74 -0.97
CA ASN A 158 -8.42 -4.83 -1.95
C ASN A 158 -8.40 -6.15 -2.75
N VAL A 159 -9.10 -7.19 -2.27
CA VAL A 159 -9.18 -8.50 -2.95
C VAL A 159 -10.35 -8.58 -3.93
N HIS A 160 -11.35 -7.70 -3.81
CA HIS A 160 -12.58 -7.71 -4.62
C HIS A 160 -12.68 -6.54 -5.61
N LEU A 161 -11.56 -5.94 -6.00
CA LEU A 161 -11.56 -5.01 -7.15
C LEU A 161 -11.48 -5.84 -8.44
N PRO A 162 -12.46 -5.68 -9.35
CA PRO A 162 -12.51 -6.39 -10.62
C PRO A 162 -11.32 -6.04 -11.53
#